data_cdb27ef098236153a6c014c719599216
#
_entry.id   cdb27ef098236153a6c014c719599216
#
_cell.length_a   1.000
_cell.length_b   1.000
_cell.length_c   1.000
_cell.angle_alpha   90.00
_cell.angle_beta   90.00
_cell.angle_gamma   90.00
#
_symmetry.space_group_name_H-M   'P 1'
#
loop_
_entity.id
_entity.type
_entity.pdbx_description
1 polymer ?
#
loop_
_entity_poly.entity_id
_entity_poly.type
_entity_poly.pdbx_seq_one_letter_code
_entity_poly.pdbx_strand_id
1 'polypeptide(L)'
;FYEGIIEDLINNPEMPMEVAFEKHLCREMDGLTEKDLMTCMGNMIFIDLYVRFYFRGEIVRCLAEAGLKVHVFGTGWEQLECNCKENVIQEGGTDSAGCLEALSNGKISLNVMPWFKQGAHDRIYNSMLNGAVVVTDESVFLKEDLHEKENVIFYSLKNYFTCFFIKKC
;
A
#
# COMPACT_ATOMS: atom_id res chain seq x y z
N PHE A 1 23.26 2.84 3.40
CA PHE A 1 22.75 1.46 3.45
C PHE A 1 21.23 1.44 3.45
N TYR A 2 20.54 1.95 4.51
CA TYR A 2 19.08 1.94 4.60
C TYR A 2 18.39 2.72 3.45
N GLU A 3 18.95 3.86 3.08
CA GLU A 3 18.45 4.68 1.96
C GLU A 3 18.42 3.90 0.65
N GLY A 4 19.46 3.12 0.35
CA GLY A 4 19.50 2.30 -0.85
C GLY A 4 18.44 1.18 -0.88
N ILE A 5 18.14 0.57 0.28
CA ILE A 5 17.07 -0.43 0.40
C ILE A 5 15.71 0.24 0.16
N ILE A 6 15.47 1.38 0.79
CA ILE A 6 14.22 2.16 0.63
C ILE A 6 14.04 2.59 -0.82
N GLU A 7 15.10 3.08 -1.46
CA GLU A 7 15.08 3.49 -2.86
C GLU A 7 14.75 2.33 -3.80
N ASP A 8 15.37 1.17 -3.61
CA ASP A 8 15.08 -0.04 -4.38
C ASP A 8 13.61 -0.46 -4.24
N LEU A 9 13.05 -0.44 -3.02
CA LEU A 9 11.66 -0.81 -2.75
C LEU A 9 10.65 0.20 -3.30
N ILE A 10 10.97 1.49 -3.27
CA ILE A 10 10.11 2.54 -3.86
C ILE A 10 10.13 2.44 -5.38
N ASN A 11 11.30 2.27 -5.98
CA ASN A 11 11.45 2.17 -7.43
C ASN A 11 10.90 0.84 -7.99
N ASN A 12 10.86 -0.20 -7.16
CA ASN A 12 10.34 -1.50 -7.53
C ASN A 12 9.37 -2.07 -6.47
N PRO A 13 8.14 -1.55 -6.36
CA PRO A 13 7.18 -1.91 -5.33
C PRO A 13 6.67 -3.37 -5.40
N GLU A 14 7.06 -4.11 -6.42
CA GLU A 14 6.78 -5.54 -6.57
C GLU A 14 7.92 -6.42 -6.04
N MET A 15 9.09 -5.84 -5.77
CA MET A 15 10.23 -6.56 -5.22
C MET A 15 9.92 -7.02 -3.79
N PRO A 16 10.04 -8.31 -3.48
CA PRO A 16 9.94 -8.77 -2.09
C PRO A 16 10.99 -8.07 -1.22
N MET A 17 10.58 -7.72 0.00
CA MET A 17 11.43 -6.94 0.90
C MET A 17 12.70 -7.71 1.29
N GLU A 18 12.58 -9.03 1.51
CA GLU A 18 13.68 -9.93 1.79
C GLU A 18 14.74 -9.92 0.67
N VAL A 19 14.31 -9.82 -0.59
CA VAL A 19 15.23 -9.75 -1.74
C VAL A 19 16.00 -8.43 -1.75
N ALA A 20 15.35 -7.32 -1.43
CA ALA A 20 16.01 -6.04 -1.31
C ALA A 20 17.04 -6.04 -0.16
N PHE A 21 16.67 -6.59 1.00
CA PHE A 21 17.57 -6.70 2.15
C PHE A 21 18.78 -7.57 1.86
N GLU A 22 18.57 -8.79 1.35
CA GLU A 22 19.65 -9.70 1.00
C GLU A 22 20.63 -9.06 0.02
N LYS A 23 20.12 -8.42 -1.04
CA LYS A 23 20.94 -7.72 -2.04
C LYS A 23 21.88 -6.69 -1.41
N HIS A 24 21.38 -5.89 -0.45
CA HIS A 24 22.19 -4.85 0.18
C HIS A 24 23.09 -5.39 1.29
N LEU A 25 22.62 -6.37 2.09
CA LEU A 25 23.43 -6.99 3.13
C LEU A 25 24.63 -7.74 2.56
N CYS A 26 24.43 -8.52 1.49
CA CYS A 26 25.52 -9.24 0.83
C CYS A 26 26.56 -8.32 0.16
N ARG A 27 26.26 -7.06 -0.09
CA ARG A 27 27.23 -6.07 -0.57
C ARG A 27 28.10 -5.50 0.53
N GLU A 28 27.55 -5.37 1.73
CA GLU A 28 28.22 -4.75 2.88
C GLU A 28 28.97 -5.77 3.74
N MET A 29 28.55 -7.03 3.70
CA MET A 29 29.06 -8.08 4.60
C MET A 29 29.31 -9.39 3.83
N ASP A 30 30.53 -9.87 3.88
CA ASP A 30 30.90 -11.18 3.33
C ASP A 30 30.55 -12.31 4.30
N GLY A 31 30.16 -13.47 3.78
CA GLY A 31 29.99 -14.71 4.54
C GLY A 31 28.80 -14.73 5.49
N LEU A 32 27.75 -13.94 5.20
CA LEU A 32 26.50 -13.96 5.96
C LEU A 32 25.86 -15.35 5.94
N THR A 33 25.49 -15.83 7.13
CA THR A 33 24.67 -17.02 7.26
C THR A 33 23.18 -16.66 7.15
N GLU A 34 22.32 -17.63 6.84
CA GLU A 34 20.87 -17.44 6.84
C GLU A 34 20.36 -16.88 8.18
N LYS A 35 20.94 -17.32 9.30
CA LYS A 35 20.60 -16.82 10.63
C LYS A 35 20.96 -15.33 10.80
N ASP A 36 22.08 -14.90 10.25
CA ASP A 36 22.49 -13.49 10.29
C ASP A 36 21.53 -12.64 9.46
N LEU A 37 21.15 -13.11 8.26
CA LEU A 37 20.14 -12.45 7.42
C LEU A 37 18.82 -12.31 8.15
N MET A 38 18.29 -13.38 8.74
CA MET A 38 17.03 -13.34 9.51
C MET A 38 17.11 -12.34 10.67
N THR A 39 18.23 -12.31 11.39
CA THR A 39 18.41 -11.37 12.51
C THR A 39 18.46 -9.92 12.04
N CYS A 40 19.20 -9.64 10.97
CA CYS A 40 19.25 -8.31 10.37
C CYS A 40 17.88 -7.85 9.88
N MET A 41 17.15 -8.72 9.17
CA MET A 41 15.82 -8.43 8.65
C MET A 41 14.82 -8.13 9.78
N GLY A 42 14.86 -8.89 10.88
CA GLY A 42 14.00 -8.65 12.04
C GLY A 42 14.21 -7.27 12.68
N ASN A 43 15.42 -6.73 12.61
CA ASN A 43 15.76 -5.40 13.13
C ASN A 43 15.41 -4.26 12.16
N MET A 44 15.03 -4.57 10.92
CA MET A 44 14.73 -3.58 9.88
C MET A 44 13.23 -3.38 9.60
N ILE A 45 12.36 -3.76 10.53
CA ILE A 45 10.90 -3.62 10.43
C ILE A 45 10.47 -2.17 10.14
N PHE A 46 11.27 -1.19 10.55
CA PHE A 46 10.99 0.23 10.29
C PHE A 46 11.04 0.58 8.79
N ILE A 47 11.84 -0.13 7.99
CA ILE A 47 11.86 0.05 6.53
C ILE A 47 10.54 -0.43 5.91
N ASP A 48 10.03 -1.57 6.38
CA ASP A 48 8.71 -2.08 5.98
C ASP A 48 7.63 -1.02 6.24
N LEU A 49 7.58 -0.51 7.47
CA LEU A 49 6.60 0.49 7.86
C LEU A 49 6.75 1.78 7.04
N TYR A 50 7.98 2.25 6.85
CA TYR A 50 8.26 3.46 6.07
C TYR A 50 7.73 3.35 4.63
N VAL A 51 8.06 2.26 3.92
CA VAL A 51 7.66 2.08 2.52
C VAL A 51 6.15 1.88 2.39
N ARG A 52 5.50 1.19 3.34
CA ARG A 52 4.02 1.11 3.39
C ARG A 52 3.38 2.47 3.58
N PHE A 53 3.87 3.27 4.52
CA PHE A 53 3.34 4.61 4.76
C PHE A 53 3.59 5.53 3.57
N TYR A 54 4.76 5.43 2.95
CA TYR A 54 5.07 6.17 1.73
C TYR A 54 4.02 5.91 0.63
N PHE A 55 3.82 4.65 0.23
CA PHE A 55 2.86 4.35 -0.84
C PHE A 55 1.42 4.69 -0.46
N ARG A 56 1.02 4.46 0.79
CA ARG A 56 -0.32 4.85 1.25
C ARG A 56 -0.52 6.36 1.16
N GLY A 57 0.45 7.14 1.61
CA GLY A 57 0.42 8.59 1.52
C GLY A 57 0.35 9.07 0.07
N GLU A 58 1.21 8.53 -0.79
CA GLU A 58 1.26 8.90 -2.21
C GLU A 58 -0.07 8.62 -2.94
N ILE A 59 -0.67 7.45 -2.72
CA ILE A 59 -1.96 7.11 -3.36
C ILE A 59 -3.07 8.01 -2.84
N VAL A 60 -3.16 8.25 -1.53
CA VAL A 60 -4.16 9.16 -0.95
C VAL A 60 -3.97 10.58 -1.49
N ARG A 61 -2.74 11.07 -1.55
CA ARG A 61 -2.41 12.37 -2.14
C ARG A 61 -2.89 12.46 -3.59
N CYS A 62 -2.57 11.48 -4.41
CA CYS A 62 -2.99 11.45 -5.82
C CYS A 62 -4.52 11.48 -5.98
N LEU A 63 -5.25 10.71 -5.18
CA LEU A 63 -6.70 10.70 -5.21
C LEU A 63 -7.31 12.04 -4.78
N ALA A 64 -6.78 12.63 -3.70
CA ALA A 64 -7.21 13.93 -3.21
C ALA A 64 -6.95 15.05 -4.23
N GLU A 65 -5.77 15.06 -4.86
CA GLU A 65 -5.39 16.01 -5.91
C GLU A 65 -6.19 15.81 -7.22
N ALA A 66 -6.69 14.58 -7.45
CA ALA A 66 -7.65 14.31 -8.52
C ALA A 66 -9.08 14.79 -8.20
N GLY A 67 -9.31 15.39 -7.03
CA GLY A 67 -10.59 15.94 -6.60
C GLY A 67 -11.53 14.93 -5.95
N LEU A 68 -11.02 13.77 -5.54
CA LEU A 68 -11.80 12.77 -4.81
C LEU A 68 -11.71 13.02 -3.30
N LYS A 69 -12.82 12.89 -2.60
CA LYS A 69 -12.84 12.89 -1.13
C LYS A 69 -12.40 11.52 -0.63
N VAL A 70 -11.34 11.49 0.14
CA VAL A 70 -10.73 10.27 0.70
C VAL A 70 -10.87 10.32 2.22
N HIS A 71 -11.67 9.40 2.77
CA HIS A 71 -11.80 9.21 4.20
C HIS A 71 -10.66 8.32 4.69
N VAL A 72 -9.88 8.82 5.63
CA VAL A 72 -8.69 8.13 6.17
C VAL A 72 -8.87 7.89 7.67
N PHE A 73 -8.56 6.67 8.09
CA PHE A 73 -8.65 6.23 9.47
C PHE A 73 -7.25 6.02 10.05
N GLY A 74 -7.09 6.28 11.34
CA GLY A 74 -5.81 6.19 12.04
C GLY A 74 -5.20 7.55 12.32
N THR A 75 -3.91 7.56 12.65
CA THR A 75 -3.14 8.75 13.03
C THR A 75 -2.02 9.02 12.03
N GLY A 76 -1.45 10.22 12.03
CA GLY A 76 -0.33 10.62 11.16
C GLY A 76 -0.75 11.25 9.83
N TRP A 77 -2.02 11.22 9.48
CA TRP A 77 -2.52 11.81 8.23
C TRP A 77 -2.43 13.33 8.17
N GLU A 78 -2.35 13.99 9.34
CA GLU A 78 -2.09 15.42 9.47
C GLU A 78 -0.74 15.85 8.87
N GLN A 79 0.22 14.91 8.78
CA GLN A 79 1.55 15.12 8.24
C GLN A 79 1.60 14.95 6.71
N LEU A 80 0.52 14.46 6.10
CA LEU A 80 0.49 14.25 4.66
C LEU A 80 0.61 15.59 3.92
N GLU A 81 1.65 15.74 3.14
CA GLU A 81 1.82 16.88 2.24
C GLU A 81 0.95 16.69 1.00
N CYS A 82 -0.09 17.49 0.88
CA CYS A 82 -1.05 17.46 -0.22
C CYS A 82 -1.55 18.85 -0.53
N ASN A 83 -1.67 19.20 -1.82
CA ASN A 83 -2.19 20.49 -2.25
C ASN A 83 -3.70 20.67 -2.05
N CYS A 84 -4.43 19.55 -1.93
CA CYS A 84 -5.89 19.51 -1.76
C CYS A 84 -6.25 18.81 -0.43
N LYS A 85 -5.72 19.35 0.69
CA LYS A 85 -5.96 18.77 2.05
C LYS A 85 -7.44 18.69 2.42
N GLU A 86 -8.27 19.57 1.88
CA GLU A 86 -9.73 19.59 2.09
C GLU A 86 -10.41 18.33 1.54
N ASN A 87 -9.74 17.59 0.67
CA ASN A 87 -10.22 16.31 0.14
C ASN A 87 -9.78 15.10 0.99
N VAL A 88 -8.89 15.28 1.96
CA VAL A 88 -8.46 14.24 2.90
C VAL A 88 -9.22 14.38 4.21
N ILE A 89 -10.24 13.56 4.40
CA ILE A 89 -11.13 13.62 5.56
C ILE A 89 -10.61 12.66 6.62
N GLN A 90 -10.13 13.22 7.74
CA GLN A 90 -9.54 12.44 8.81
C GLN A 90 -10.62 12.04 9.82
N GLU A 91 -10.88 10.74 9.93
CA GLU A 91 -11.91 10.16 10.82
C GLU A 91 -11.33 9.73 12.18
N GLY A 92 -10.01 9.80 12.34
CA GLY A 92 -9.33 9.38 13.58
C GLY A 92 -9.18 7.85 13.69
N GLY A 93 -8.87 7.38 14.89
CA GLY A 93 -8.72 5.96 15.18
C GLY A 93 -10.07 5.26 15.32
N THR A 94 -10.13 3.99 14.88
CA THR A 94 -11.31 3.15 15.03
C THR A 94 -10.92 1.70 15.35
N ASP A 95 -11.83 0.95 15.93
CA ASP A 95 -11.68 -0.49 16.17
C ASP A 95 -12.12 -1.32 14.94
N SER A 96 -12.07 -2.64 15.08
CA SER A 96 -12.44 -3.55 13.98
C SER A 96 -13.91 -3.42 13.58
N ALA A 97 -14.81 -3.16 14.53
CA ALA A 97 -16.23 -3.00 14.25
C ALA A 97 -16.48 -1.70 13.48
N GLY A 98 -15.88 -0.59 13.92
CA GLY A 98 -15.94 0.69 13.22
C GLY A 98 -15.27 0.64 11.84
N CYS A 99 -14.21 -0.17 11.65
CA CYS A 99 -13.65 -0.42 10.32
C CYS A 99 -14.67 -1.07 9.39
N LEU A 100 -15.40 -2.09 9.84
CA LEU A 100 -16.44 -2.76 9.03
C LEU A 100 -17.61 -1.83 8.74
N GLU A 101 -18.01 -1.01 9.71
CA GLU A 101 -19.04 0.03 9.51
C GLU A 101 -18.58 1.06 8.45
N ALA A 102 -17.34 1.52 8.53
CA ALA A 102 -16.79 2.43 7.52
C ALA A 102 -16.80 1.82 6.12
N LEU A 103 -16.47 0.53 5.99
CA LEU A 103 -16.51 -0.19 4.71
C LEU A 103 -17.93 -0.32 4.18
N SER A 104 -18.93 -0.58 5.05
CA SER A 104 -20.34 -0.68 4.65
C SER A 104 -20.94 0.66 4.18
N ASN A 105 -20.44 1.76 4.70
CA ASN A 105 -20.84 3.11 4.31
C ASN A 105 -20.04 3.66 3.12
N GLY A 106 -18.89 3.04 2.80
CA GLY A 106 -18.00 3.43 1.73
C GLY A 106 -18.45 2.86 0.37
N LYS A 107 -18.45 3.69 -0.69
CA LYS A 107 -18.67 3.19 -2.05
C LYS A 107 -17.46 2.46 -2.60
N ILE A 108 -16.28 2.94 -2.26
CA ILE A 108 -14.99 2.44 -2.75
C ILE A 108 -14.07 2.25 -1.56
N SER A 109 -13.41 1.11 -1.51
CA SER A 109 -12.36 0.80 -0.54
C SER A 109 -11.02 0.74 -1.24
N LEU A 110 -10.06 1.51 -0.73
CA LEU A 110 -8.70 1.52 -1.24
C LEU A 110 -7.82 0.56 -0.43
N ASN A 111 -7.12 -0.31 -1.11
CA ASN A 111 -6.08 -1.15 -0.54
C ASN A 111 -4.74 -0.86 -1.20
N VAL A 112 -3.67 -0.82 -0.40
CA VAL A 112 -2.29 -0.59 -0.83
C VAL A 112 -1.43 -1.66 -0.16
N MET A 113 -0.82 -2.55 -0.96
CA MET A 113 -0.01 -3.65 -0.45
C MET A 113 1.29 -3.83 -1.27
N PRO A 114 2.25 -2.90 -1.11
CA PRO A 114 3.54 -3.02 -1.77
C PRO A 114 4.21 -4.35 -1.37
N TRP A 115 5.04 -4.92 -2.27
CA TRP A 115 5.78 -6.19 -2.17
C TRP A 115 4.99 -7.45 -1.76
N PHE A 116 3.81 -7.34 -1.17
CA PHE A 116 3.00 -8.50 -0.75
C PHE A 116 2.22 -9.09 -1.94
N LYS A 117 2.97 -9.63 -2.92
CA LYS A 117 2.42 -10.03 -4.23
C LYS A 117 2.00 -11.51 -4.31
N GLN A 118 2.30 -12.30 -3.28
CA GLN A 118 1.91 -13.72 -3.18
C GLN A 118 0.73 -13.95 -2.23
N GLY A 119 0.02 -12.90 -1.85
CA GLY A 119 -1.10 -12.99 -0.93
C GLY A 119 -2.09 -11.84 -1.10
N ALA A 120 -3.01 -11.74 -0.16
CA ALA A 120 -4.03 -10.70 -0.10
C ALA A 120 -4.22 -10.20 1.34
N HIS A 121 -4.55 -8.93 1.49
CA HIS A 121 -5.03 -8.41 2.76
C HIS A 121 -6.51 -8.78 2.96
N ASP A 122 -6.87 -9.14 4.17
CA ASP A 122 -8.26 -9.40 4.61
C ASP A 122 -9.21 -8.24 4.31
N ARG A 123 -8.71 -7.01 4.32
CA ARG A 123 -9.45 -5.80 3.96
C ARG A 123 -10.13 -5.90 2.60
N ILE A 124 -9.51 -6.56 1.63
CA ILE A 124 -10.06 -6.74 0.28
C ILE A 124 -11.39 -7.49 0.36
N TYR A 125 -11.37 -8.65 1.02
CA TYR A 125 -12.56 -9.49 1.17
C TYR A 125 -13.61 -8.86 2.10
N ASN A 126 -13.17 -8.24 3.19
CA ASN A 126 -14.04 -7.49 4.08
C ASN A 126 -14.76 -6.34 3.36
N SER A 127 -14.08 -5.65 2.47
CA SER A 127 -14.69 -4.58 1.65
C SER A 127 -15.75 -5.12 0.71
N MET A 128 -15.44 -6.22 0.01
CA MET A 128 -16.39 -6.87 -0.91
C MET A 128 -17.63 -7.38 -0.18
N LEU A 129 -17.44 -8.04 0.97
CA LEU A 129 -18.54 -8.56 1.79
C LEU A 129 -19.43 -7.46 2.35
N ASN A 130 -18.92 -6.24 2.52
CA ASN A 130 -19.66 -5.07 2.96
C ASN A 130 -20.17 -4.19 1.80
N GLY A 131 -20.04 -4.65 0.54
CA GLY A 131 -20.62 -4.01 -0.64
C GLY A 131 -19.80 -2.86 -1.22
N ALA A 132 -18.58 -2.63 -0.76
CA ALA A 132 -17.69 -1.63 -1.33
C ALA A 132 -16.95 -2.17 -2.57
N VAL A 133 -16.79 -1.33 -3.59
CA VAL A 133 -15.93 -1.63 -4.73
C VAL A 133 -14.47 -1.54 -4.28
N VAL A 134 -13.71 -2.60 -4.52
CA VAL A 134 -12.29 -2.64 -4.13
C VAL A 134 -11.43 -2.06 -5.23
N VAL A 135 -10.58 -1.10 -4.85
CA VAL A 135 -9.47 -0.58 -5.66
C VAL A 135 -8.16 -0.99 -4.97
N THR A 136 -7.36 -1.83 -5.61
CA THR A 136 -6.15 -2.39 -5.01
C THR A 136 -5.00 -2.46 -6.01
N ASP A 137 -3.77 -2.43 -5.52
CA ASP A 137 -2.64 -2.82 -6.34
C ASP A 137 -2.65 -4.33 -6.61
N GLU A 138 -2.10 -4.69 -7.75
CA GLU A 138 -2.12 -6.07 -8.24
C GLU A 138 -1.29 -7.00 -7.35
N SER A 139 -1.75 -8.27 -7.21
CA SER A 139 -0.94 -9.38 -6.75
C SER A 139 -1.19 -10.62 -7.59
N VAL A 140 -0.23 -11.53 -7.64
CA VAL A 140 -0.38 -12.81 -8.36
C VAL A 140 -1.55 -13.59 -7.78
N PHE A 141 -1.62 -13.65 -6.44
CA PHE A 141 -2.67 -14.36 -5.71
C PHE A 141 -4.08 -13.80 -6.01
N LEU A 142 -4.25 -12.48 -6.02
CA LEU A 142 -5.56 -11.87 -6.28
C LEU A 142 -6.07 -12.11 -7.69
N LYS A 143 -5.17 -12.21 -8.68
CA LYS A 143 -5.54 -12.45 -10.08
C LYS A 143 -6.06 -13.87 -10.35
N GLU A 144 -5.91 -14.79 -9.42
CA GLU A 144 -6.48 -16.13 -9.55
C GLU A 144 -8.02 -16.10 -9.41
N ASP A 145 -8.55 -15.24 -8.52
CA ASP A 145 -9.96 -15.20 -8.18
C ASP A 145 -10.67 -13.89 -8.57
N LEU A 146 -9.90 -12.79 -8.74
CA LEU A 146 -10.45 -11.47 -8.99
C LEU A 146 -10.14 -11.01 -10.41
N HIS A 147 -11.17 -10.49 -11.08
CA HIS A 147 -11.11 -10.08 -12.47
C HIS A 147 -11.33 -8.58 -12.61
N GLU A 148 -10.40 -7.92 -13.32
CA GLU A 148 -10.44 -6.49 -13.59
C GLU A 148 -11.77 -6.06 -14.22
N LYS A 149 -12.40 -5.04 -13.64
CA LYS A 149 -13.71 -4.46 -14.03
C LYS A 149 -14.95 -5.36 -13.83
N GLU A 150 -14.78 -6.57 -13.32
CA GLU A 150 -15.91 -7.42 -12.94
C GLU A 150 -16.18 -7.32 -11.45
N ASN A 151 -15.16 -7.54 -10.62
CA ASN A 151 -15.28 -7.55 -9.17
C ASN A 151 -14.20 -6.73 -8.44
N VAL A 152 -13.20 -6.22 -9.15
CA VAL A 152 -12.10 -5.43 -8.61
C VAL A 152 -11.64 -4.38 -9.63
N ILE A 153 -11.00 -3.33 -9.14
CA ILE A 153 -10.25 -2.37 -9.97
C ILE A 153 -8.79 -2.46 -9.54
N PHE A 154 -7.94 -2.95 -10.44
CA PHE A 154 -6.51 -3.00 -10.20
C PHE A 154 -5.80 -1.72 -10.63
N TYR A 155 -4.76 -1.35 -9.89
CA TYR A 155 -3.83 -0.30 -10.28
C TYR A 155 -2.38 -0.75 -10.07
N SER A 156 -1.43 -0.07 -10.70
CA SER A 156 -0.01 -0.36 -10.54
C SER A 156 0.64 0.67 -9.63
N LEU A 157 1.37 0.21 -8.61
CA LEU A 157 2.17 1.09 -7.75
C LEU A 157 3.34 1.77 -8.49
N LYS A 158 3.78 1.22 -9.63
CA LYS A 158 4.79 1.86 -10.49
C LYS A 158 4.23 3.06 -11.26
N ASN A 159 2.92 3.05 -11.58
CA ASN A 159 2.29 3.98 -12.50
C ASN A 159 0.99 4.57 -11.95
N TYR A 160 0.84 4.68 -10.61
CA TYR A 160 -0.39 5.13 -9.98
C TYR A 160 -0.81 6.55 -10.43
N PHE A 161 0.12 7.43 -10.74
CA PHE A 161 -0.18 8.76 -11.28
C PHE A 161 -0.99 8.68 -12.57
N THR A 162 -0.64 7.77 -13.49
CA THR A 162 -1.35 7.64 -14.76
C THR A 162 -2.70 6.95 -14.62
N CYS A 163 -2.84 6.00 -13.70
CA CYS A 163 -4.08 5.25 -13.51
C CYS A 163 -5.25 6.12 -13.04
N PHE A 164 -4.98 7.13 -12.20
CA PHE A 164 -6.02 7.99 -11.64
C PHE A 164 -6.29 9.26 -12.45
N PHE A 165 -5.34 9.72 -13.27
CA PHE A 165 -5.47 10.94 -14.06
C PHE A 165 -6.02 10.76 -15.48
N ILE A 166 -5.95 9.56 -16.08
CA ILE A 166 -6.37 9.31 -17.47
C ILE A 166 -7.91 9.30 -17.64
N LYS A 167 -8.70 9.28 -16.57
CA LYS A 167 -10.18 9.25 -16.67
C LYS A 167 -10.87 10.62 -16.62
N LYS A 168 -10.16 11.71 -16.87
CA LYS A 168 -10.75 13.05 -17.00
C LYS A 168 -10.87 13.55 -18.46
N CYS A 169 -10.77 12.64 -19.44
CA CYS A 169 -11.06 12.97 -20.85
C CYS A 169 -12.29 12.22 -21.34
#